data_fee853f4cc4ecff1ed35ae551fdb8a02
#
_entry.id   fee853f4cc4ecff1ed35ae551fdb8a02
#
_cell.length_a   1.000
_cell.length_b   1.000
_cell.length_c   1.000
_cell.angle_alpha   90.00
_cell.angle_beta   90.00
_cell.angle_gamma   90.00
#
_symmetry.space_group_name_H-M   'P 1'
#
loop_
_entity.id
_entity.type
_entity.pdbx_description
1 polymer ?
#
loop_
_entity_poly.entity_id
_entity_poly.type
_entity_poly.pdbx_seq_one_letter_code
_entity_poly.pdbx_strand_id
1 'polypeptide(L)'
;MRIRRTVTTLLVALAALIAATATATPTTAKQAATGSPYCGITWGSGDKTAGALSSAPLIDVRTGRHDCHDRVVFEFDGPVTGYSVGYGETYTEGEGLALSPYTAGDALLRVSLRAPAYDDEHLATVPYRTGEHVANVLRYQTLRDVVFGGSFEGYSTFAVGVRARLPFRVFVLAGPGDHSRIVLDVAHQWQE
;
A
#
# COMPACT_ATOMS: atom_id res chain seq x y z
N MET A 1 -19.03 -60.77 -87.21
CA MET A 1 -17.88 -59.94 -86.74
C MET A 1 -18.43 -58.69 -86.06
N ARG A 2 -18.36 -58.59 -84.69
CA ARG A 2 -19.08 -57.56 -83.94
C ARG A 2 -18.10 -56.50 -83.49
N ILE A 3 -18.33 -55.28 -83.86
CA ILE A 3 -17.59 -54.13 -83.51
C ILE A 3 -18.22 -53.54 -82.21
N ARG A 4 -17.43 -53.53 -81.12
CA ARG A 4 -17.84 -52.90 -79.89
C ARG A 4 -17.32 -51.44 -79.86
N ARG A 5 -18.25 -50.52 -79.79
CA ARG A 5 -17.99 -49.08 -79.54
C ARG A 5 -17.82 -48.84 -78.06
N THR A 6 -16.67 -48.37 -77.67
CA THR A 6 -16.42 -47.87 -76.28
C THR A 6 -16.75 -46.40 -76.24
N VAL A 7 -17.70 -46.03 -75.41
CA VAL A 7 -18.06 -44.66 -75.10
C VAL A 7 -17.20 -44.18 -73.90
N THR A 8 -16.38 -43.18 -74.14
CA THR A 8 -15.55 -42.56 -73.10
C THR A 8 -16.33 -41.39 -72.49
N THR A 9 -16.72 -41.52 -71.24
CA THR A 9 -17.42 -40.48 -70.51
C THR A 9 -16.39 -39.55 -69.87
N LEU A 10 -16.41 -38.27 -70.21
CA LEU A 10 -15.56 -37.21 -69.68
C LEU A 10 -16.23 -36.66 -68.41
N LEU A 11 -15.64 -36.91 -67.24
CA LEU A 11 -16.06 -36.31 -65.98
C LEU A 11 -15.32 -34.97 -65.78
N VAL A 12 -16.08 -33.86 -65.87
CA VAL A 12 -15.56 -32.55 -65.51
C VAL A 12 -15.73 -32.36 -64.01
N ALA A 13 -14.63 -32.34 -63.26
CA ALA A 13 -14.64 -32.01 -61.83
C ALA A 13 -14.60 -30.50 -61.66
N LEU A 14 -15.68 -29.92 -61.12
CA LEU A 14 -15.79 -28.52 -60.79
C LEU A 14 -15.24 -28.33 -59.34
N ALA A 15 -14.02 -27.82 -59.21
CA ALA A 15 -13.44 -27.47 -57.90
C ALA A 15 -13.98 -26.09 -57.45
N ALA A 16 -14.84 -26.10 -56.42
CA ALA A 16 -15.30 -24.88 -55.76
C ALA A 16 -14.23 -24.41 -54.77
N LEU A 17 -13.57 -23.28 -55.05
CA LEU A 17 -12.72 -22.58 -54.09
C LEU A 17 -13.63 -21.83 -53.09
N ILE A 18 -13.66 -22.34 -51.84
CA ILE A 18 -14.26 -21.59 -50.71
C ILE A 18 -13.18 -20.67 -50.16
N ALA A 19 -13.27 -19.37 -50.47
CA ALA A 19 -12.46 -18.34 -49.86
C ALA A 19 -13.01 -18.06 -48.46
N ALA A 20 -12.29 -18.54 -47.43
CA ALA A 20 -12.57 -18.20 -46.03
C ALA A 20 -12.10 -16.77 -45.76
N THR A 21 -13.03 -15.80 -45.72
CA THR A 21 -12.75 -14.45 -45.23
C THR A 21 -12.64 -14.47 -43.71
N ALA A 22 -11.43 -14.42 -43.21
CA ALA A 22 -11.16 -14.22 -41.79
C ALA A 22 -11.56 -12.76 -41.42
N THR A 23 -12.69 -12.59 -40.75
CA THR A 23 -13.06 -11.32 -40.11
C THR A 23 -12.18 -11.11 -38.88
N ALA A 24 -11.15 -10.27 -39.00
CA ALA A 24 -10.36 -9.81 -37.89
C ALA A 24 -11.26 -8.86 -37.05
N THR A 25 -11.65 -9.33 -35.83
CA THR A 25 -12.28 -8.47 -34.84
C THR A 25 -11.24 -7.45 -34.35
N PRO A 26 -11.52 -6.14 -34.39
CA PRO A 26 -10.61 -5.16 -33.83
C PRO A 26 -10.56 -5.37 -32.30
N THR A 27 -9.44 -5.88 -31.80
CA THR A 27 -9.15 -5.85 -30.36
C THR A 27 -8.93 -4.38 -30.00
N THR A 28 -9.93 -3.76 -29.37
CA THR A 28 -9.78 -2.42 -28.80
C THR A 28 -8.81 -2.53 -27.63
N ALA A 29 -7.54 -2.28 -27.89
CA ALA A 29 -6.57 -2.10 -26.83
C ALA A 29 -7.06 -0.90 -25.99
N LYS A 30 -7.41 -1.16 -24.72
CA LYS A 30 -7.73 -0.13 -23.76
C LYS A 30 -6.48 0.75 -23.63
N GLN A 31 -6.51 1.91 -24.26
CA GLN A 31 -5.46 2.91 -24.15
C GLN A 31 -5.35 3.28 -22.68
N ALA A 32 -4.22 2.93 -22.05
CA ALA A 32 -3.92 3.40 -20.71
C ALA A 32 -3.90 4.93 -20.77
N ALA A 33 -4.68 5.57 -19.91
CA ALA A 33 -4.69 7.02 -19.81
C ALA A 33 -3.28 7.50 -19.49
N THR A 34 -2.66 8.23 -20.38
CA THR A 34 -1.34 8.87 -20.23
C THR A 34 -1.47 10.19 -19.46
N GLY A 35 -2.28 10.22 -18.39
CA GLY A 35 -2.33 11.34 -17.47
C GLY A 35 -1.04 11.39 -16.64
N SER A 36 -0.48 12.58 -16.43
CA SER A 36 0.60 12.74 -15.45
C SER A 36 0.10 12.32 -14.07
N PRO A 37 0.92 11.57 -13.30
CA PRO A 37 0.53 11.16 -11.95
C PRO A 37 0.14 12.37 -11.10
N TYR A 38 -0.90 12.24 -10.27
CA TYR A 38 -1.29 13.27 -9.30
C TYR A 38 -0.08 13.74 -8.50
N CYS A 39 0.27 15.03 -8.61
CA CYS A 39 1.46 15.63 -7.99
C CYS A 39 2.78 14.89 -8.30
N GLY A 40 2.89 14.16 -9.40
CA GLY A 40 4.04 13.32 -9.71
C GLY A 40 4.21 12.10 -8.78
N ILE A 41 3.19 11.74 -8.00
CA ILE A 41 3.23 10.61 -7.07
C ILE A 41 3.19 9.30 -7.86
N THR A 42 4.21 8.47 -7.69
CA THR A 42 4.33 7.13 -8.30
C THR A 42 4.23 6.01 -7.25
N TRP A 43 3.80 6.34 -6.03
CA TRP A 43 3.72 5.37 -4.93
C TRP A 43 2.57 4.39 -5.18
N GLY A 44 2.77 3.14 -4.82
CA GLY A 44 1.73 2.12 -4.78
C GLY A 44 1.11 1.98 -3.39
N SER A 45 0.09 1.12 -3.28
CA SER A 45 -0.56 0.76 -2.01
C SER A 45 -0.15 -0.63 -1.49
N GLY A 46 0.89 -1.23 -2.05
CA GLY A 46 1.47 -2.50 -1.56
C GLY A 46 2.31 -2.30 -0.31
N ASP A 47 2.54 -3.39 0.41
CA ASP A 47 3.29 -3.41 1.68
C ASP A 47 4.72 -2.88 1.49
N LYS A 48 5.22 -2.20 2.53
CA LYS A 48 6.57 -1.65 2.59
C LYS A 48 7.24 -2.09 3.88
N THR A 49 8.37 -2.76 3.74
CA THR A 49 9.14 -3.30 4.88
C THR A 49 10.61 -2.99 4.66
N ALA A 50 11.28 -2.56 5.72
CA ALA A 50 12.73 -2.32 5.71
C ALA A 50 13.33 -2.45 7.11
N GLY A 51 14.66 -2.46 7.18
CA GLY A 51 15.47 -2.33 8.37
C GLY A 51 15.36 -3.47 9.38
N ALA A 52 16.18 -3.38 10.41
CA ALA A 52 16.26 -4.34 11.52
C ALA A 52 15.63 -3.79 12.80
N LEU A 53 15.50 -4.64 13.81
CA LEU A 53 15.09 -4.25 15.16
C LEU A 53 16.14 -3.32 15.75
N SER A 54 15.70 -2.30 16.49
CA SER A 54 16.52 -1.35 17.23
C SER A 54 16.03 -1.27 18.67
N SER A 55 16.94 -0.96 19.60
CA SER A 55 16.60 -0.66 20.99
C SER A 55 16.31 0.83 21.23
N ALA A 56 16.58 1.69 20.24
CA ALA A 56 16.32 3.14 20.36
C ALA A 56 14.80 3.40 20.49
N PRO A 57 14.36 4.02 21.61
CA PRO A 57 12.93 4.14 21.87
C PRO A 57 12.25 5.20 21.01
N LEU A 58 10.96 4.98 20.72
CA LEU A 58 10.05 5.98 20.17
C LEU A 58 9.84 7.07 21.21
N ILE A 59 10.00 8.34 20.82
CA ILE A 59 9.86 9.48 21.74
C ILE A 59 8.77 10.48 21.33
N ASP A 60 8.36 10.50 20.04
CA ASP A 60 7.33 11.41 19.58
C ASP A 60 6.59 10.86 18.35
N VAL A 61 5.31 11.22 18.24
CA VAL A 61 4.48 10.97 17.04
C VAL A 61 3.77 12.25 16.67
N ARG A 62 4.01 12.74 15.46
CA ARG A 62 3.38 13.95 14.95
C ARG A 62 2.85 13.79 13.55
N THR A 63 1.92 14.65 13.17
CA THR A 63 1.29 14.63 11.86
C THR A 63 1.48 15.95 11.15
N GLY A 64 1.45 15.94 9.81
CA GLY A 64 1.60 17.14 8.98
C GLY A 64 0.73 17.05 7.72
N ARG A 65 0.18 18.20 7.31
CA ARG A 65 -0.56 18.35 6.04
C ARG A 65 0.38 18.91 4.99
N HIS A 66 0.33 18.33 3.80
CA HIS A 66 1.01 18.80 2.60
C HIS A 66 0.00 18.93 1.46
N ASP A 67 0.33 19.62 0.40
CA ASP A 67 -0.60 19.86 -0.72
C ASP A 67 -1.06 18.56 -1.41
N CYS A 68 -0.23 17.53 -1.41
CA CYS A 68 -0.45 16.30 -2.18
C CYS A 68 -0.59 15.03 -1.33
N HIS A 69 -0.28 15.11 -0.04
CA HIS A 69 -0.29 13.98 0.90
C HIS A 69 -0.42 14.46 2.34
N ASP A 70 -0.90 13.60 3.19
CA ASP A 70 -0.80 13.76 4.64
C ASP A 70 0.35 12.91 5.17
N ARG A 71 0.98 13.34 6.26
CA ARG A 71 2.18 12.76 6.84
C ARG A 71 1.99 12.36 8.30
N VAL A 72 2.53 11.19 8.66
CA VAL A 72 2.79 10.80 10.05
C VAL A 72 4.30 10.63 10.21
N VAL A 73 4.85 11.17 11.30
CA VAL A 73 6.28 11.08 11.64
C VAL A 73 6.39 10.40 12.99
N PHE A 74 7.18 9.35 13.05
CA PHE A 74 7.57 8.65 14.26
C PHE A 74 9.04 8.98 14.53
N GLU A 75 9.34 9.62 15.69
CA GLU A 75 10.69 10.04 16.06
C GLU A 75 11.25 9.17 17.15
N PHE A 76 12.54 8.83 17.03
CA PHE A 76 13.24 7.91 17.91
C PHE A 76 14.49 8.58 18.50
N ASP A 77 14.81 8.24 19.75
CA ASP A 77 16.04 8.63 20.43
C ASP A 77 17.16 7.66 20.05
N GLY A 78 17.66 7.82 18.82
CA GLY A 78 18.71 6.99 18.23
C GLY A 78 18.39 6.49 16.84
N PRO A 79 19.25 5.66 16.24
CA PRO A 79 19.10 5.17 14.87
C PRO A 79 18.08 4.05 14.76
N VAL A 80 16.96 4.30 14.08
CA VAL A 80 15.93 3.31 13.75
C VAL A 80 15.70 3.33 12.24
N THR A 81 15.73 2.13 11.61
CA THR A 81 15.45 1.95 10.18
C THR A 81 14.36 0.91 9.94
N GLY A 82 13.93 0.22 11.00
CA GLY A 82 13.07 -0.96 10.91
C GLY A 82 11.59 -0.63 10.94
N TYR A 83 10.86 -1.03 9.89
CA TYR A 83 9.40 -0.90 9.83
C TYR A 83 8.76 -1.96 8.94
N SER A 84 7.46 -2.18 9.16
CA SER A 84 6.55 -2.87 8.24
C SER A 84 5.24 -2.10 8.20
N VAL A 85 4.84 -1.65 7.02
CA VAL A 85 3.60 -0.87 6.83
C VAL A 85 2.81 -1.46 5.66
N GLY A 86 1.53 -1.72 5.89
CA GLY A 86 0.63 -2.27 4.87
C GLY A 86 -0.83 -2.10 5.25
N TYR A 87 -1.71 -2.14 4.25
CA TYR A 87 -3.14 -2.12 4.50
C TYR A 87 -3.64 -3.44 5.07
N GLY A 88 -4.42 -3.37 6.14
CA GLY A 88 -5.02 -4.53 6.77
C GLY A 88 -5.45 -4.24 8.20
N GLU A 89 -6.02 -5.25 8.86
CA GLU A 89 -6.36 -5.18 10.26
C GLU A 89 -5.10 -4.96 11.11
N THR A 90 -5.25 -4.16 12.14
CA THR A 90 -4.21 -3.87 13.13
C THR A 90 -4.66 -4.39 14.48
N TYR A 91 -3.74 -5.01 15.19
CA TYR A 91 -4.00 -5.58 16.51
C TYR A 91 -3.14 -4.90 17.55
N THR A 92 -3.62 -4.89 18.81
CA THR A 92 -2.81 -4.43 19.95
C THR A 92 -1.64 -5.37 20.18
N GLU A 93 -0.51 -4.81 20.58
CA GLU A 93 0.62 -5.60 21.05
C GLU A 93 0.27 -6.31 22.39
N GLY A 94 0.75 -7.53 22.52
CA GLY A 94 0.52 -8.38 23.69
C GLY A 94 -0.84 -9.09 23.67
N GLU A 95 -1.95 -8.37 23.70
CA GLU A 95 -3.29 -8.97 23.82
C GLU A 95 -3.91 -9.38 22.49
N GLY A 96 -3.48 -8.79 21.37
CA GLY A 96 -3.99 -9.12 20.04
C GLY A 96 -5.44 -8.68 19.79
N LEU A 97 -5.91 -7.60 20.41
CA LEU A 97 -7.24 -7.05 20.19
C LEU A 97 -7.27 -6.23 18.91
N ALA A 98 -8.30 -6.42 18.08
CA ALA A 98 -8.47 -5.66 16.83
C ALA A 98 -8.68 -4.17 17.12
N LEU A 99 -7.97 -3.31 16.38
CA LEU A 99 -8.07 -1.85 16.51
C LEU A 99 -9.07 -1.21 15.55
N SER A 100 -9.53 -1.93 14.51
CA SER A 100 -10.51 -1.40 13.55
C SER A 100 -11.79 -0.84 14.19
N PRO A 101 -12.35 -1.43 15.28
CA PRO A 101 -13.54 -0.85 15.91
C PRO A 101 -13.30 0.52 16.58
N TYR A 102 -12.03 0.86 16.84
CA TYR A 102 -11.62 2.06 17.57
C TYR A 102 -10.88 3.08 16.69
N THR A 103 -10.67 2.77 15.41
CA THR A 103 -9.91 3.63 14.50
C THR A 103 -10.81 4.14 13.39
N ALA A 104 -11.00 5.46 13.30
CA ALA A 104 -11.80 6.07 12.25
C ALA A 104 -11.11 5.94 10.87
N GLY A 105 -11.91 5.72 9.82
CA GLY A 105 -11.43 5.64 8.43
C GLY A 105 -12.03 4.45 7.68
N ASP A 106 -12.04 4.55 6.35
CA ASP A 106 -12.57 3.49 5.47
C ASP A 106 -11.49 2.44 5.11
N ALA A 107 -10.23 2.72 5.42
CA ALA A 107 -9.12 1.79 5.32
C ALA A 107 -8.10 2.01 6.44
N LEU A 108 -7.46 0.93 6.89
CA LEU A 108 -6.42 0.97 7.92
C LEU A 108 -5.05 0.64 7.31
N LEU A 109 -4.06 1.46 7.64
CA LEU A 109 -2.65 1.10 7.52
C LEU A 109 -2.17 0.59 8.88
N ARG A 110 -1.77 -0.67 8.92
CA ARG A 110 -1.01 -1.25 10.02
C ARG A 110 0.42 -0.74 9.90
N VAL A 111 0.89 -0.03 10.92
CA VAL A 111 2.27 0.45 11.05
C VAL A 111 2.91 -0.31 12.20
N SER A 112 3.87 -1.16 11.90
CA SER A 112 4.69 -1.85 12.89
C SER A 112 6.12 -1.30 12.78
N LEU A 113 6.57 -0.63 13.83
CA LEU A 113 7.91 -0.07 13.97
C LEU A 113 8.77 -1.11 14.72
N ARG A 114 9.97 -1.34 14.23
CA ARG A 114 10.93 -2.27 14.85
C ARG A 114 11.78 -1.54 15.88
N ALA A 115 11.11 -0.92 16.83
CA ALA A 115 11.66 -0.15 17.92
C ALA A 115 10.64 -0.06 19.06
N PRO A 116 11.08 -0.07 20.33
CA PRO A 116 10.18 0.01 21.49
C PRO A 116 9.61 1.43 21.66
N ALA A 117 8.53 1.56 22.45
CA ALA A 117 8.05 2.81 23.01
C ALA A 117 8.26 2.84 24.53
N TYR A 118 9.35 2.25 24.98
CA TYR A 118 9.83 2.20 26.36
C TYR A 118 11.36 2.20 26.37
N ASP A 119 11.94 2.69 27.47
CA ASP A 119 13.39 2.74 27.70
C ASP A 119 13.94 1.41 28.28
N ASP A 120 15.23 1.40 28.62
CA ASP A 120 15.92 0.24 29.18
C ASP A 120 15.39 -0.16 30.59
N GLU A 121 14.75 0.75 31.29
CA GLU A 121 14.05 0.53 32.56
C GLU A 121 12.61 0.06 32.38
N HIS A 122 12.16 -0.17 31.12
CA HIS A 122 10.80 -0.53 30.73
C HIS A 122 9.75 0.55 31.05
N LEU A 123 10.17 1.80 31.19
CA LEU A 123 9.27 2.94 31.35
C LEU A 123 8.83 3.47 30.00
N ALA A 124 7.54 3.79 29.88
CA ALA A 124 6.99 4.34 28.64
C ALA A 124 7.67 5.66 28.26
N THR A 125 8.13 5.77 27.02
CA THR A 125 8.79 6.98 26.47
C THR A 125 7.84 7.90 25.72
N VAL A 126 6.60 7.47 25.51
CA VAL A 126 5.51 8.25 24.92
C VAL A 126 4.33 8.33 25.89
N PRO A 127 3.53 9.41 25.88
CA PRO A 127 2.44 9.60 26.85
C PRO A 127 1.17 8.82 26.50
N TYR A 128 1.20 7.93 25.50
CA TYR A 128 0.02 7.24 24.99
C TYR A 128 -0.15 5.88 25.64
N ARG A 129 -1.40 5.50 25.89
CA ARG A 129 -1.79 4.14 26.28
C ARG A 129 -2.30 3.38 25.05
N THR A 130 -2.24 2.07 25.10
CA THR A 130 -2.82 1.20 24.08
C THR A 130 -4.28 1.54 23.83
N GLY A 131 -4.66 1.76 22.58
CA GLY A 131 -6.00 2.19 22.16
C GLY A 131 -6.22 3.70 22.17
N GLU A 132 -5.26 4.52 22.59
CA GLU A 132 -5.42 5.98 22.58
C GLU A 132 -5.13 6.59 21.20
N HIS A 133 -5.89 7.66 20.87
CA HIS A 133 -5.68 8.50 19.69
C HIS A 133 -4.50 9.45 19.94
N VAL A 134 -3.49 9.39 19.08
CA VAL A 134 -2.23 10.11 19.30
C VAL A 134 -2.15 11.45 18.57
N ALA A 135 -3.10 11.77 17.69
CA ALA A 135 -3.08 13.01 16.91
C ALA A 135 -4.49 13.50 16.55
N ASN A 136 -4.67 14.82 16.53
CA ASN A 136 -5.89 15.42 16.01
C ASN A 136 -5.78 15.64 14.50
N VAL A 137 -6.46 14.81 13.72
CA VAL A 137 -6.42 14.82 12.25
C VAL A 137 -7.73 15.28 11.59
N LEU A 138 -8.63 15.95 12.30
CA LEU A 138 -9.95 16.39 11.80
C LEU A 138 -9.91 17.24 10.52
N ARG A 139 -8.80 17.95 10.26
CA ARG A 139 -8.64 18.83 9.09
C ARG A 139 -7.75 18.24 7.99
N TYR A 140 -7.42 16.96 8.09
CA TYR A 140 -6.58 16.27 7.12
C TYR A 140 -7.41 15.78 5.92
N GLN A 141 -6.81 15.76 4.74
CA GLN A 141 -7.52 15.30 3.54
C GLN A 141 -7.62 13.77 3.49
N THR A 142 -6.62 13.07 3.97
CA THR A 142 -6.52 11.61 3.90
C THR A 142 -6.57 10.95 5.26
N LEU A 143 -5.80 11.42 6.23
CA LEU A 143 -5.79 10.88 7.58
C LEU A 143 -7.16 11.07 8.26
N ARG A 144 -7.61 10.03 8.96
CA ARG A 144 -8.84 10.03 9.75
C ARG A 144 -8.58 9.75 11.21
N ASP A 145 -7.50 9.00 11.49
CA ASP A 145 -7.10 8.64 12.85
C ASP A 145 -5.65 8.18 12.90
N VAL A 146 -5.06 8.23 14.09
CA VAL A 146 -3.81 7.56 14.43
C VAL A 146 -3.97 7.03 15.84
N VAL A 147 -4.04 5.71 15.99
CA VAL A 147 -4.26 5.03 17.27
C VAL A 147 -3.02 4.22 17.64
N PHE A 148 -2.57 4.36 18.89
CA PHE A 148 -1.45 3.58 19.40
C PHE A 148 -1.91 2.17 19.77
N GLY A 149 -1.30 1.15 19.17
CA GLY A 149 -1.61 -0.27 19.40
C GLY A 149 -0.79 -0.91 20.53
N GLY A 150 0.10 -0.15 21.16
CA GLY A 150 0.98 -0.65 22.21
C GLY A 150 2.41 -0.90 21.74
N SER A 151 3.24 -1.30 22.69
CA SER A 151 4.64 -1.68 22.44
C SER A 151 4.99 -2.91 23.26
N PHE A 152 5.56 -3.93 22.58
CA PHE A 152 5.93 -5.20 23.18
C PHE A 152 7.09 -5.86 22.41
N GLU A 153 8.00 -6.51 23.12
CA GLU A 153 9.16 -7.23 22.55
C GLU A 153 9.96 -6.42 21.51
N GLY A 154 10.13 -5.11 21.76
CA GLY A 154 10.91 -4.23 20.89
C GLY A 154 10.14 -3.73 19.66
N TYR A 155 8.84 -3.97 19.57
CA TYR A 155 7.97 -3.44 18.50
C TYR A 155 7.02 -2.39 19.07
N SER A 156 6.66 -1.42 18.24
CA SER A 156 5.59 -0.47 18.52
C SER A 156 4.61 -0.46 17.35
N THR A 157 3.32 -0.62 17.63
CA THR A 157 2.28 -0.73 16.59
C THR A 157 1.33 0.44 16.62
N PHE A 158 0.92 0.90 15.43
CA PHE A 158 -0.09 1.94 15.24
C PHE A 158 -1.10 1.51 14.19
N ALA A 159 -2.37 1.82 14.42
CA ALA A 159 -3.41 1.81 13.40
C ALA A 159 -3.56 3.23 12.85
N VAL A 160 -3.27 3.42 11.56
CA VAL A 160 -3.46 4.70 10.89
C VAL A 160 -4.67 4.60 9.98
N GLY A 161 -5.77 5.20 10.42
CA GLY A 161 -7.01 5.27 9.67
C GLY A 161 -6.96 6.32 8.58
N VAL A 162 -7.36 5.93 7.38
CA VAL A 162 -7.37 6.78 6.20
C VAL A 162 -8.71 6.70 5.47
N ARG A 163 -9.07 7.73 4.68
CA ARG A 163 -10.37 7.81 4.01
C ARG A 163 -10.61 6.76 2.92
N ALA A 164 -9.55 6.11 2.43
CA ALA A 164 -9.61 5.05 1.42
C ALA A 164 -8.27 4.35 1.30
N ARG A 165 -8.21 3.20 0.63
CA ARG A 165 -6.93 2.57 0.26
C ARG A 165 -6.23 3.42 -0.81
N LEU A 166 -5.26 4.22 -0.42
CA LEU A 166 -4.52 5.20 -1.25
C LEU A 166 -3.04 4.83 -1.36
N PRO A 167 -2.32 5.37 -2.36
CA PRO A 167 -0.88 5.21 -2.44
C PRO A 167 -0.18 5.78 -1.22
N PHE A 168 0.86 5.11 -0.75
CA PHE A 168 1.67 5.59 0.37
C PHE A 168 3.16 5.27 0.16
N ARG A 169 4.02 6.00 0.83
CA ARG A 169 5.44 5.70 0.95
C ARG A 169 5.88 5.75 2.39
N VAL A 170 6.96 5.02 2.68
CA VAL A 170 7.65 5.06 3.97
C VAL A 170 9.13 5.27 3.71
N PHE A 171 9.75 6.12 4.49
CA PHE A 171 11.20 6.37 4.39
C PHE A 171 11.75 6.82 5.75
N VAL A 172 13.07 6.70 5.87
CA VAL A 172 13.80 7.06 7.09
C VAL A 172 14.54 8.38 6.87
N LEU A 173 14.52 9.26 7.87
CA LEU A 173 15.31 10.46 7.95
C LEU A 173 16.22 10.38 9.18
N ALA A 174 17.51 10.64 8.99
CA ALA A 174 18.45 10.85 10.09
C ALA A 174 18.32 12.28 10.65
N GLY A 175 18.64 12.44 11.94
CA GLY A 175 18.66 13.72 12.63
C GLY A 175 17.29 14.23 13.08
N PRO A 176 17.23 15.35 13.79
CA PRO A 176 18.38 16.14 14.26
C PRO A 176 19.23 15.42 15.33
N GLY A 177 20.51 15.71 15.37
CA GLY A 177 21.43 15.04 16.28
C GLY A 177 21.50 13.55 16.03
N ASP A 178 21.45 12.76 17.07
CA ASP A 178 21.50 11.29 17.02
C ASP A 178 20.12 10.66 16.76
N HIS A 179 19.04 11.45 16.70
CA HIS A 179 17.70 10.98 16.45
C HIS A 179 17.51 10.44 15.04
N SER A 180 16.48 9.64 14.85
CA SER A 180 15.99 9.24 13.54
C SER A 180 14.46 9.34 13.48
N ARG A 181 13.93 9.36 12.27
CA ARG A 181 12.48 9.45 12.03
C ARG A 181 12.07 8.47 10.95
N ILE A 182 11.03 7.71 11.21
CA ILE A 182 10.30 6.97 10.18
C ILE A 182 9.12 7.84 9.77
N VAL A 183 9.01 8.11 8.48
CA VAL A 183 7.99 8.98 7.89
C VAL A 183 7.07 8.16 7.01
N LEU A 184 5.76 8.24 7.28
CA LEU A 184 4.70 7.70 6.45
C LEU A 184 3.97 8.85 5.76
N ASP A 185 4.01 8.89 4.42
CA ASP A 185 3.20 9.79 3.60
C ASP A 185 2.09 9.00 2.91
N VAL A 186 0.86 9.49 3.01
CA VAL A 186 -0.30 8.92 2.32
C VAL A 186 -0.87 9.94 1.34
N ALA A 187 -0.89 9.60 0.05
CA ALA A 187 -1.35 10.48 -1.01
C ALA A 187 -2.82 10.86 -0.85
N HIS A 188 -3.20 12.03 -1.35
CA HIS A 188 -4.59 12.45 -1.33
C HIS A 188 -5.42 11.74 -2.41
N GLN A 189 -4.81 11.26 -3.50
CA GLN A 189 -5.51 10.63 -4.62
C GLN A 189 -4.68 9.51 -5.22
N TRP A 190 -5.36 8.59 -5.93
CA TRP A 190 -4.73 7.69 -6.87
C TRP A 190 -4.27 8.46 -8.11
N GLN A 191 -3.36 7.86 -8.86
CA GLN A 191 -3.05 8.27 -10.23
C GLN A 191 -4.29 8.00 -11.10
N GLU A 192 -4.71 8.97 -11.88
CA GLU A 192 -5.71 8.80 -12.92
C GLU A 192 -5.07 8.33 -14.22
#